data_7c9d5f6e81207df5f9cdb584590ade2d
#
_entry.id   7c9d5f6e81207df5f9cdb584590ade2d
#
_cell.length_a   1.000
_cell.length_b   1.000
_cell.length_c   1.000
_cell.angle_alpha   90.00
_cell.angle_beta   90.00
_cell.angle_gamma   90.00
#
_symmetry.space_group_name_H-M   'P 1'
#
loop_
_entity.id
_entity.type
_entity.pdbx_description
1 polymer ?
#
loop_
_entity_poly.entity_id
_entity_poly.type
_entity_poly.pdbx_seq_one_letter_code
_entity_poly.pdbx_strand_id
1 'polypeptide(L)'
;XXXXTLTGCNDSDDDSGSNNGGTTPVDPNKKPEKLTFTAVAKNHNDIVTVPEGYEANVIYALGDSINPKVGDWDDNNIPSGPSFQFRSGDCHDGMHFFGLNTSTNRFDESVSAEGLLVMNHEYINQTFLHPKGPTRVDGRRPEDEVIRETNAHGVSIVHIKKDPTTQQVTIDKSSAFNRRITASTEMDFEGAAAGSGLLATRFSPNARKTRGTHNNCGNGYTPWGTYLTTEENFIGYFQRSGSDEYARTDAEKIALKRYGLGVKKDELYRYEKDEKGAPKKDTEGKIIYEKDKNGELIPNVDEQGRQIYLGASSRY
;
A
#
# COMPACT_ATOMS: atom_id res chain seq x y z
N UNK A 1 8.58 2.44 -9.08
CA UNK A 1 8.86 2.22 -9.65
C UNK A 1 9.85 1.50 -9.75
N UNK A 2 9.84 0.79 -9.61
CA UNK A 2 10.70 0.05 -9.76
C UNK A 2 10.92 -0.23 -11.00
N UNK A 3 11.58 0.01 -11.39
CA UNK A 3 11.86 -0.22 -12.55
C UNK A 3 12.59 -1.40 -12.60
N UNK A 4 12.12 -2.05 -12.75
CA UNK A 4 12.67 -2.99 -12.99
C UNK A 4 13.35 -2.84 -14.07
N THR A 5 14.48 -2.79 -14.12
CA THR A 5 15.37 -2.85 -15.26
C THR A 5 15.64 -4.32 -15.62
N LEU A 6 15.00 -4.74 -16.61
CA LEU A 6 15.39 -5.99 -17.28
C LEU A 6 16.64 -5.71 -18.09
N THR A 7 17.80 -6.05 -17.55
CA THR A 7 19.02 -6.08 -18.33
C THR A 7 19.01 -7.37 -19.15
N GLY A 8 18.64 -7.24 -20.39
CA GLY A 8 18.79 -8.34 -21.33
C GLY A 8 20.26 -8.53 -21.68
N CYS A 9 20.77 -9.71 -21.49
CA CYS A 9 22.08 -10.06 -22.00
C CYS A 9 22.02 -10.07 -23.52
N ASN A 10 22.85 -9.26 -24.13
CA ASN A 10 23.00 -9.24 -25.60
C ASN A 10 24.12 -10.22 -25.97
N ASP A 11 23.73 -11.40 -26.36
CA ASP A 11 24.66 -12.29 -27.01
C ASP A 11 24.43 -12.17 -28.52
N SER A 12 25.36 -11.53 -29.17
CA SER A 12 25.38 -11.45 -30.61
C SER A 12 26.16 -12.64 -31.15
N ASP A 13 25.43 -13.65 -31.56
CA ASP A 13 26.00 -14.67 -32.43
C ASP A 13 25.31 -14.62 -33.78
N ASP A 14 26.05 -14.14 -34.76
CA ASP A 14 25.68 -14.22 -36.16
C ASP A 14 25.72 -15.68 -36.58
N ASP A 15 24.58 -16.25 -36.91
CA ASP A 15 24.57 -17.47 -37.69
C ASP A 15 23.62 -17.34 -38.88
N SER A 16 24.21 -17.23 -40.05
CA SER A 16 23.53 -17.25 -41.34
C SER A 16 23.28 -18.70 -41.73
N GLY A 17 22.07 -19.19 -41.53
CA GLY A 17 21.67 -20.54 -41.90
C GLY A 17 20.43 -20.55 -42.77
N SER A 18 20.52 -21.25 -43.86
CA SER A 18 19.58 -21.30 -44.98
C SER A 18 18.20 -21.88 -44.60
N ASN A 19 17.19 -21.31 -45.25
CA ASN A 19 15.81 -21.78 -45.30
C ASN A 19 15.67 -23.19 -45.88
N ASN A 20 15.08 -24.09 -45.11
CA ASN A 20 14.41 -25.25 -45.65
C ASN A 20 13.04 -25.36 -44.94
N GLY A 21 11.99 -25.11 -45.72
CA GLY A 21 10.62 -25.19 -45.24
C GLY A 21 10.18 -26.60 -44.96
N GLY A 22 10.20 -26.94 -43.71
CA GLY A 22 9.54 -28.13 -43.16
C GLY A 22 8.95 -27.74 -41.83
N THR A 23 7.62 -27.75 -41.73
CA THR A 23 6.93 -27.52 -40.46
C THR A 23 7.15 -28.74 -39.58
N THR A 24 8.11 -28.68 -38.68
CA THR A 24 8.26 -29.67 -37.63
C THR A 24 7.06 -29.52 -36.67
N PRO A 25 6.36 -30.61 -36.33
CA PRO A 25 5.27 -30.51 -35.37
C PRO A 25 5.77 -29.94 -34.05
N VAL A 26 5.10 -28.91 -33.55
CA VAL A 26 5.47 -28.29 -32.26
C VAL A 26 5.05 -29.24 -31.16
N ASP A 27 6.00 -29.69 -30.35
CA ASP A 27 5.73 -30.46 -29.17
C ASP A 27 5.05 -29.52 -28.14
N PRO A 28 3.78 -29.79 -27.76
CA PRO A 28 3.09 -28.89 -26.83
C PRO A 28 3.70 -28.89 -25.43
N ASN A 29 4.57 -29.83 -25.10
CA ASN A 29 5.24 -29.89 -23.81
C ASN A 29 6.61 -29.25 -23.79
N LYS A 30 7.14 -28.85 -24.95
CA LYS A 30 8.44 -28.19 -25.03
C LYS A 30 8.29 -26.70 -24.90
N LYS A 31 8.91 -26.13 -23.87
CA LYS A 31 8.94 -24.68 -23.69
C LYS A 31 9.70 -24.02 -24.85
N PRO A 32 9.22 -22.91 -25.37
CA PRO A 32 9.96 -22.19 -26.41
C PRO A 32 11.33 -21.75 -25.90
N GLU A 33 12.32 -21.86 -26.77
CA GLU A 33 13.69 -21.49 -26.42
C GLU A 33 13.88 -19.98 -26.34
N LYS A 34 13.01 -19.23 -27.00
CA LYS A 34 13.04 -17.76 -26.99
C LYS A 34 11.63 -17.20 -27.13
N LEU A 35 11.46 -15.96 -26.75
CA LEU A 35 10.19 -15.27 -26.94
C LEU A 35 9.95 -15.06 -28.45
N THR A 36 8.72 -15.28 -28.89
CA THR A 36 8.37 -15.24 -30.29
C THR A 36 7.62 -14.01 -30.75
N PHE A 37 7.23 -13.15 -29.81
CA PHE A 37 6.51 -11.93 -30.16
C PHE A 37 7.46 -10.87 -30.70
N THR A 38 6.91 -9.96 -31.52
CA THR A 38 7.64 -8.79 -31.99
C THR A 38 7.58 -7.70 -30.90
N ALA A 39 8.74 -7.17 -30.54
CA ALA A 39 8.81 -6.15 -29.49
C ALA A 39 8.02 -4.90 -29.88
N VAL A 40 7.34 -4.32 -28.91
CA VAL A 40 6.61 -3.06 -29.08
C VAL A 40 7.58 -1.90 -28.85
N ALA A 41 7.57 -0.93 -29.75
CA ALA A 41 8.37 0.28 -29.61
C ALA A 41 7.87 1.12 -28.44
N LYS A 42 8.77 1.88 -27.82
CA LYS A 42 8.40 2.87 -26.79
C LYS A 42 7.44 3.89 -27.38
N ASN A 43 6.43 4.27 -26.60
CA ASN A 43 5.45 5.25 -27.05
C ASN A 43 4.87 6.03 -25.86
N HIS A 44 4.07 7.05 -26.17
CA HIS A 44 3.39 7.90 -25.18
C HIS A 44 1.86 7.78 -25.30
N ASN A 45 1.39 6.70 -25.88
CA ASN A 45 -0.06 6.48 -26.04
C ASN A 45 -0.71 6.31 -24.66
N ASP A 46 -1.91 6.81 -24.52
CA ASP A 46 -2.66 6.70 -23.28
C ASP A 46 -3.45 5.37 -23.26
N ILE A 47 -2.77 4.31 -23.60
CA ILE A 47 -3.29 2.94 -23.59
C ILE A 47 -2.15 2.00 -23.26
N VAL A 48 -2.46 0.78 -22.84
CA VAL A 48 -1.48 -0.29 -22.70
C VAL A 48 -1.25 -0.87 -24.09
N THR A 49 -0.06 -0.67 -24.65
CA THR A 49 0.30 -1.17 -25.97
C THR A 49 0.93 -2.55 -25.83
N VAL A 50 0.37 -3.53 -26.53
CA VAL A 50 0.84 -4.92 -26.48
C VAL A 50 1.22 -5.40 -27.88
N PRO A 51 2.07 -6.45 -28.00
CA PRO A 51 2.42 -7.02 -29.29
C PRO A 51 1.22 -7.62 -30.01
N GLU A 52 1.35 -7.78 -31.33
CA GLU A 52 0.34 -8.47 -32.12
C GLU A 52 0.08 -9.87 -31.55
N GLY A 53 -1.18 -10.23 -31.43
CA GLY A 53 -1.60 -11.50 -30.86
C GLY A 53 -1.82 -11.49 -29.35
N TYR A 54 -1.61 -10.32 -28.71
CA TYR A 54 -1.85 -10.16 -27.29
C TYR A 54 -2.98 -9.16 -27.04
N GLU A 55 -3.62 -9.28 -25.91
CA GLU A 55 -4.64 -8.34 -25.44
C GLU A 55 -4.34 -7.91 -24.01
N ALA A 56 -4.70 -6.70 -23.67
CA ALA A 56 -4.62 -6.20 -22.29
C ALA A 56 -6.02 -5.84 -21.82
N ASN A 57 -6.44 -6.45 -20.74
CA ASN A 57 -7.78 -6.23 -20.17
C ASN A 57 -7.67 -5.93 -18.69
N VAL A 58 -8.42 -4.93 -18.23
CA VAL A 58 -8.49 -4.62 -16.80
C VAL A 58 -9.43 -5.61 -16.14
N ILE A 59 -8.94 -6.32 -15.13
CA ILE A 59 -9.75 -7.28 -14.39
C ILE A 59 -10.03 -6.83 -12.95
N TYR A 60 -9.29 -5.83 -12.45
CA TYR A 60 -9.37 -5.43 -11.06
C TYR A 60 -8.84 -4.01 -10.90
N ALA A 61 -9.67 -3.11 -10.45
CA ALA A 61 -9.33 -1.69 -10.34
C ALA A 61 -9.70 -1.16 -8.96
N LEU A 62 -9.04 -0.08 -8.55
CA LEU A 62 -9.33 0.61 -7.29
C LEU A 62 -10.85 0.73 -7.08
N GLY A 63 -11.31 0.27 -5.94
CA GLY A 63 -12.71 0.41 -5.54
C GLY A 63 -13.65 -0.66 -6.08
N ASP A 64 -13.19 -1.53 -6.98
CA ASP A 64 -14.02 -2.63 -7.48
C ASP A 64 -14.48 -3.51 -6.33
N SER A 65 -15.76 -3.85 -6.34
CA SER A 65 -16.34 -4.78 -5.36
C SER A 65 -15.74 -6.18 -5.51
N ILE A 66 -15.41 -6.80 -4.39
CA ILE A 66 -15.02 -8.22 -4.35
C ILE A 66 -16.04 -9.04 -3.56
N ASN A 67 -17.20 -8.44 -3.24
CA ASN A 67 -18.17 -9.05 -2.35
C ASN A 67 -19.56 -8.49 -2.65
N PRO A 68 -20.60 -9.32 -2.66
CA PRO A 68 -21.97 -8.84 -2.93
C PRO A 68 -22.50 -7.81 -1.91
N LYS A 69 -21.82 -7.65 -0.77
CA LYS A 69 -22.25 -6.69 0.27
C LYS A 69 -22.15 -5.23 -0.18
N VAL A 70 -21.33 -4.95 -1.19
CA VAL A 70 -21.17 -3.58 -1.68
C VAL A 70 -21.28 -3.56 -3.21
N GLY A 71 -21.80 -2.45 -3.74
CA GLY A 71 -21.85 -2.24 -5.19
C GLY A 71 -20.49 -1.75 -5.71
N ASP A 72 -20.37 -1.65 -7.03
CA ASP A 72 -19.16 -1.13 -7.65
C ASP A 72 -18.99 0.37 -7.35
N TRP A 73 -17.81 0.90 -7.65
CA TRP A 73 -17.51 2.31 -7.42
C TRP A 73 -18.51 3.20 -8.16
N ASP A 74 -18.93 4.27 -7.51
CA ASP A 74 -19.84 5.26 -8.07
C ASP A 74 -19.29 6.67 -7.76
N ASP A 75 -18.89 7.39 -8.80
CA ASP A 75 -18.35 8.74 -8.66
C ASP A 75 -19.36 9.74 -8.08
N ASN A 76 -20.65 9.43 -8.20
CA ASN A 76 -21.71 10.30 -7.68
C ASN A 76 -22.05 9.98 -6.21
N ASN A 77 -21.55 8.86 -5.73
CA ASN A 77 -21.79 8.42 -4.36
C ASN A 77 -20.53 7.68 -3.87
N ILE A 78 -19.52 8.46 -3.54
CA ILE A 78 -18.20 7.92 -3.19
C ILE A 78 -18.29 6.87 -2.09
N PRO A 79 -17.72 5.69 -2.30
CA PRO A 79 -17.80 4.62 -1.29
C PRO A 79 -17.23 5.03 0.07
N SER A 80 -17.90 4.63 1.14
CA SER A 80 -17.45 4.91 2.50
C SER A 80 -16.11 4.23 2.79
N GLY A 81 -15.37 4.78 3.73
CA GLY A 81 -14.10 4.18 4.17
C GLY A 81 -14.25 2.73 4.59
N PRO A 82 -15.20 2.40 5.48
CA PRO A 82 -15.38 1.01 5.92
C PRO A 82 -15.72 0.02 4.79
N SER A 83 -16.37 0.48 3.70
CA SER A 83 -16.71 -0.40 2.59
C SER A 83 -15.48 -0.97 1.87
N PHE A 84 -14.30 -0.36 2.05
CA PHE A 84 -13.06 -0.85 1.44
C PHE A 84 -12.59 -2.20 1.99
N GLN A 85 -13.22 -2.69 3.03
CA GLN A 85 -13.03 -4.08 3.44
C GLN A 85 -13.62 -5.07 2.42
N PHE A 86 -14.42 -4.57 1.48
CA PHE A 86 -15.09 -5.38 0.46
C PHE A 86 -14.76 -4.89 -0.96
N ARG A 87 -13.69 -4.09 -1.10
CA ARG A 87 -13.29 -3.48 -2.37
C ARG A 87 -11.80 -3.61 -2.59
N SER A 88 -11.41 -3.55 -3.86
CA SER A 88 -9.99 -3.40 -4.23
C SER A 88 -9.39 -2.17 -3.58
N GLY A 89 -8.19 -2.30 -3.08
CA GLY A 89 -7.38 -1.17 -2.67
C GLY A 89 -6.73 -0.47 -3.85
N ASP A 90 -5.85 0.47 -3.53
CA ASP A 90 -5.15 1.31 -4.52
C ASP A 90 -3.75 0.75 -4.80
N CYS A 91 -3.07 1.32 -5.78
CA CYS A 91 -1.65 1.10 -6.11
C CYS A 91 -1.25 -0.37 -6.04
N HIS A 92 -1.79 -1.15 -6.98
CA HIS A 92 -1.50 -2.59 -7.07
C HIS A 92 0.00 -2.81 -7.27
N ASP A 93 0.57 -3.75 -6.53
CA ASP A 93 2.00 -4.01 -6.58
C ASP A 93 2.26 -5.52 -6.60
N GLY A 94 3.14 -6.03 -5.75
CA GLY A 94 3.48 -7.43 -5.72
C GLY A 94 2.26 -8.34 -5.69
N MET A 95 2.29 -9.43 -6.45
CA MET A 95 1.15 -10.33 -6.54
C MET A 95 1.59 -11.75 -6.86
N HIS A 96 0.72 -12.70 -6.53
CA HIS A 96 0.95 -14.10 -6.86
C HIS A 96 -0.38 -14.81 -7.10
N PHE A 97 -0.37 -15.73 -8.04
CA PHE A 97 -1.54 -16.57 -8.36
C PHE A 97 -1.36 -17.94 -7.73
N PHE A 98 -2.34 -18.36 -6.95
CA PHE A 98 -2.39 -19.70 -6.33
C PHE A 98 -3.48 -20.51 -7.01
N GLY A 99 -3.10 -21.55 -7.74
CA GLY A 99 -4.06 -22.44 -8.38
C GLY A 99 -4.99 -23.08 -7.34
N LEU A 100 -6.27 -23.16 -7.66
CA LEU A 100 -7.29 -23.70 -6.77
C LEU A 100 -7.91 -24.95 -7.36
N ASN A 101 -7.76 -26.06 -6.67
CA ASN A 101 -8.50 -27.28 -7.00
C ASN A 101 -9.87 -27.18 -6.32
N THR A 102 -10.91 -26.94 -7.12
CA THR A 102 -12.26 -26.73 -6.58
C THR A 102 -12.90 -28.00 -6.05
N SER A 103 -12.39 -29.19 -6.42
CA SER A 103 -12.90 -30.46 -5.86
C SER A 103 -12.48 -30.65 -4.41
N THR A 104 -11.30 -30.13 -4.04
CA THR A 104 -10.74 -30.27 -2.69
C THR A 104 -10.74 -28.96 -1.91
N ASN A 105 -10.98 -27.82 -2.59
CA ASN A 105 -10.85 -26.47 -2.02
C ASN A 105 -9.43 -26.20 -1.48
N ARG A 106 -8.43 -26.73 -2.17
CA ARG A 106 -7.04 -26.61 -1.75
C ARG A 106 -6.16 -26.03 -2.84
N PHE A 107 -5.05 -25.46 -2.41
CA PHE A 107 -3.98 -25.01 -3.29
C PHE A 107 -3.46 -26.18 -4.13
N ASP A 108 -3.31 -25.94 -5.42
CA ASP A 108 -2.79 -26.94 -6.37
C ASP A 108 -2.07 -26.17 -7.50
N GLU A 109 -0.75 -26.17 -7.47
CA GLU A 109 0.05 -25.39 -8.43
C GLU A 109 -0.09 -25.86 -9.87
N SER A 110 -0.66 -27.06 -10.10
CA SER A 110 -0.92 -27.55 -11.45
C SER A 110 -2.17 -26.94 -12.09
N VAL A 111 -3.04 -26.29 -11.29
CA VAL A 111 -4.27 -25.67 -11.80
C VAL A 111 -3.94 -24.24 -12.22
N SER A 112 -4.22 -23.89 -13.48
CA SER A 112 -3.92 -22.57 -14.02
C SER A 112 -5.13 -21.80 -14.53
N ALA A 113 -6.28 -22.48 -14.63
CA ALA A 113 -7.49 -21.85 -15.16
C ALA A 113 -8.38 -21.22 -14.09
N GLU A 114 -8.11 -21.52 -12.83
CA GLU A 114 -8.90 -21.01 -11.71
C GLU A 114 -8.03 -20.98 -10.46
N GLY A 115 -8.14 -19.91 -9.66
CA GLY A 115 -7.33 -19.81 -8.47
C GLY A 115 -7.57 -18.51 -7.72
N LEU A 116 -6.69 -18.26 -6.76
CA LEU A 116 -6.73 -17.04 -5.96
C LEU A 116 -5.57 -16.15 -6.40
N LEU A 117 -5.90 -14.94 -6.83
CA LEU A 117 -4.90 -13.91 -7.08
C LEU A 117 -4.76 -13.10 -5.80
N VAL A 118 -3.56 -13.10 -5.24
CA VAL A 118 -3.24 -12.35 -4.02
C VAL A 118 -2.37 -11.18 -4.43
N MET A 119 -2.69 -9.99 -3.93
CA MET A 119 -2.12 -8.76 -4.47
C MET A 119 -1.92 -7.72 -3.38
N ASN A 120 -0.74 -7.12 -3.36
CA ASN A 120 -0.42 -5.98 -2.49
C ASN A 120 -1.09 -4.71 -2.98
N HIS A 121 -1.46 -3.83 -2.04
CA HIS A 121 -1.87 -2.46 -2.29
C HIS A 121 -0.87 -1.56 -1.56
N GLU A 122 0.14 -1.12 -2.30
CA GLU A 122 1.32 -0.49 -1.69
C GLU A 122 1.06 0.90 -1.14
N TYR A 123 0.23 1.68 -1.82
CA TYR A 123 0.10 3.10 -1.52
C TYR A 123 -1.28 3.58 -1.92
N ILE A 124 -1.48 4.88 -1.88
CA ILE A 124 -2.74 5.49 -2.27
C ILE A 124 -2.50 6.71 -3.15
N ASN A 125 -3.45 7.00 -4.01
CA ASN A 125 -3.52 8.26 -4.73
C ASN A 125 -4.72 9.03 -4.19
N GLN A 126 -4.46 10.03 -3.37
CA GLN A 126 -5.53 10.79 -2.71
C GLN A 126 -6.48 11.44 -3.70
N THR A 127 -5.98 11.83 -4.87
CA THR A 127 -6.81 12.46 -5.91
C THR A 127 -7.90 11.51 -6.41
N PHE A 128 -7.57 10.22 -6.52
CA PHE A 128 -8.55 9.22 -6.97
C PHE A 128 -9.48 8.78 -5.84
N LEU A 129 -8.96 8.65 -4.61
CA LEU A 129 -9.79 8.26 -3.47
C LEU A 129 -10.77 9.36 -3.06
N HIS A 130 -10.39 10.61 -3.26
CA HIS A 130 -11.19 11.77 -2.87
C HIS A 130 -11.33 12.68 -4.09
N PRO A 131 -12.35 12.46 -4.95
CA PRO A 131 -12.47 13.23 -6.19
C PRO A 131 -12.54 14.75 -6.02
N LYS A 132 -12.95 15.20 -4.82
CA LYS A 132 -12.96 16.63 -4.49
C LYS A 132 -11.71 17.04 -3.70
N GLY A 133 -10.71 16.13 -3.64
CA GLY A 133 -9.50 16.31 -2.87
C GLY A 133 -9.66 15.97 -1.40
N PRO A 134 -8.56 15.67 -0.70
CA PRO A 134 -8.62 15.43 0.73
C PRO A 134 -9.01 16.73 1.46
N THR A 135 -9.89 16.62 2.45
CA THR A 135 -10.45 17.78 3.13
C THR A 135 -10.01 17.85 4.58
N ARG A 136 -10.23 19.00 5.19
CA ARG A 136 -10.03 19.20 6.61
C ARG A 136 -11.20 20.02 7.15
N VAL A 137 -11.67 19.64 8.34
CA VAL A 137 -12.70 20.36 9.07
C VAL A 137 -12.09 20.72 10.41
N ASP A 138 -11.99 22.03 10.69
CA ASP A 138 -11.34 22.54 11.89
C ASP A 138 -9.91 21.97 12.05
N GLY A 139 -9.18 21.88 10.93
CA GLY A 139 -7.80 21.42 10.90
C GLY A 139 -7.61 19.91 10.94
N ARG A 140 -8.68 19.13 11.02
CA ARG A 140 -8.60 17.68 11.12
C ARG A 140 -9.17 17.01 9.87
N ARG A 141 -8.61 15.86 9.54
CA ARG A 141 -9.10 15.04 8.42
C ARG A 141 -10.41 14.34 8.88
N PRO A 142 -11.45 14.32 8.04
CA PRO A 142 -12.66 13.55 8.35
C PRO A 142 -12.34 12.06 8.54
N GLU A 143 -12.96 11.47 9.55
CA GLU A 143 -12.71 10.06 9.88
C GLU A 143 -12.93 9.13 8.68
N ASP A 144 -14.01 9.34 7.94
CA ASP A 144 -14.32 8.48 6.78
C ASP A 144 -13.22 8.53 5.73
N GLU A 145 -12.64 9.72 5.48
CA GLU A 145 -11.53 9.85 4.52
C GLU A 145 -10.29 9.10 5.02
N VAL A 146 -9.98 9.21 6.31
CA VAL A 146 -8.82 8.52 6.89
C VAL A 146 -9.01 7.01 6.80
N ILE A 147 -10.20 6.52 7.14
CA ILE A 147 -10.50 5.09 7.05
C ILE A 147 -10.41 4.61 5.60
N ARG A 148 -10.93 5.41 4.65
CA ARG A 148 -10.83 5.07 3.22
C ARG A 148 -9.36 4.93 2.80
N GLU A 149 -8.52 5.87 3.20
CA GLU A 149 -7.10 5.82 2.85
C GLU A 149 -6.39 4.63 3.49
N THR A 150 -6.61 4.40 4.79
CA THR A 150 -5.94 3.29 5.45
C THR A 150 -6.45 1.95 4.96
N ASN A 151 -7.74 1.85 4.62
CA ASN A 151 -8.31 0.60 4.11
C ASN A 151 -8.01 0.37 2.62
N ALA A 152 -7.56 1.40 1.89
CA ALA A 152 -7.14 1.22 0.50
C ALA A 152 -5.74 0.62 0.38
N HIS A 153 -5.03 0.48 1.50
CA HIS A 153 -3.76 -0.25 1.59
C HIS A 153 -4.00 -1.73 1.87
N GLY A 154 -2.92 -2.48 1.97
CA GLY A 154 -2.95 -3.85 2.45
C GLY A 154 -2.88 -4.89 1.35
N VAL A 155 -3.73 -5.91 1.45
CA VAL A 155 -3.70 -7.05 0.52
C VAL A 155 -5.12 -7.40 0.12
N SER A 156 -5.28 -7.81 -1.15
CA SER A 156 -6.53 -8.43 -1.64
C SER A 156 -6.27 -9.91 -1.90
N ILE A 157 -7.27 -10.74 -1.63
CA ILE A 157 -7.33 -12.12 -2.09
C ILE A 157 -8.61 -12.22 -2.90
N VAL A 158 -8.50 -12.51 -4.20
CA VAL A 158 -9.67 -12.61 -5.08
C VAL A 158 -9.64 -13.90 -5.88
N HIS A 159 -10.78 -14.54 -5.98
CA HIS A 159 -10.98 -15.77 -6.74
C HIS A 159 -11.19 -15.39 -8.21
N ILE A 160 -10.29 -15.85 -9.08
CA ILE A 160 -10.36 -15.55 -10.50
C ILE A 160 -10.53 -16.83 -11.31
N LYS A 161 -11.19 -16.69 -12.45
CA LYS A 161 -11.47 -17.79 -13.38
C LYS A 161 -11.13 -17.35 -14.80
N LYS A 162 -10.52 -18.23 -15.57
CA LYS A 162 -10.24 -18.00 -16.98
C LYS A 162 -11.23 -18.81 -17.83
N ASP A 163 -11.93 -18.12 -18.72
CA ASP A 163 -12.83 -18.75 -19.67
C ASP A 163 -12.00 -19.59 -20.65
N PRO A 164 -12.29 -20.89 -20.81
CA PRO A 164 -11.47 -21.75 -21.67
C PRO A 164 -11.60 -21.42 -23.17
N THR A 165 -12.67 -20.76 -23.58
CA THR A 165 -12.88 -20.40 -24.99
C THR A 165 -12.30 -19.04 -25.32
N THR A 166 -12.64 -18.01 -24.52
CA THR A 166 -12.24 -16.62 -24.78
C THR A 166 -10.91 -16.25 -24.14
N GLN A 167 -10.43 -17.04 -23.19
CA GLN A 167 -9.23 -16.76 -22.37
C GLN A 167 -9.39 -15.54 -21.46
N GLN A 168 -10.58 -14.97 -21.38
CA GLN A 168 -10.87 -13.82 -20.50
C GLN A 168 -10.85 -14.24 -19.04
N VAL A 169 -10.22 -13.43 -18.21
CA VAL A 169 -10.14 -13.65 -16.76
C VAL A 169 -11.17 -12.75 -16.08
N THR A 170 -11.93 -13.32 -15.17
CA THR A 170 -12.94 -12.59 -14.40
C THR A 170 -12.83 -12.95 -12.92
N ILE A 171 -13.33 -12.05 -12.07
CA ILE A 171 -13.41 -12.29 -10.62
C ILE A 171 -14.76 -12.88 -10.28
N ASP A 172 -14.75 -13.95 -9.50
CA ASP A 172 -15.97 -14.52 -8.92
C ASP A 172 -16.28 -13.76 -7.63
N LYS A 173 -17.14 -12.76 -7.72
CA LYS A 173 -17.48 -11.89 -6.57
C LYS A 173 -18.23 -12.62 -5.47
N SER A 174 -18.82 -13.77 -5.77
CA SER A 174 -19.57 -14.56 -4.78
C SER A 174 -18.69 -15.54 -3.99
N SER A 175 -17.42 -15.64 -4.35
CA SER A 175 -16.51 -16.61 -3.72
C SER A 175 -16.28 -16.28 -2.25
N ALA A 176 -16.38 -17.29 -1.41
CA ALA A 176 -16.08 -17.17 0.01
C ALA A 176 -14.58 -16.94 0.28
N PHE A 177 -13.72 -17.17 -0.71
CA PHE A 177 -12.30 -16.92 -0.58
C PHE A 177 -11.95 -15.43 -0.65
N ASN A 178 -12.82 -14.60 -1.26
CA ASN A 178 -12.53 -13.17 -1.44
C ASN A 178 -12.48 -12.46 -0.10
N ARG A 179 -11.40 -11.73 0.12
CA ARG A 179 -11.26 -10.96 1.35
C ARG A 179 -10.17 -9.92 1.24
N ARG A 180 -10.20 -8.98 2.15
CA ARG A 180 -9.19 -7.93 2.28
C ARG A 180 -8.47 -8.04 3.61
N ILE A 181 -7.17 -7.81 3.55
CA ILE A 181 -6.36 -7.51 4.73
C ILE A 181 -6.04 -6.02 4.60
N THR A 182 -6.47 -5.21 5.56
CA THR A 182 -6.28 -3.75 5.51
C THR A 182 -5.48 -3.30 6.72
N ALA A 183 -5.24 -2.00 6.85
CA ALA A 183 -4.57 -1.47 8.03
C ALA A 183 -5.37 -1.70 9.31
N SER A 184 -6.66 -2.06 9.20
CA SER A 184 -7.54 -2.28 10.35
C SER A 184 -7.68 -3.76 10.75
N THR A 185 -7.10 -4.66 9.98
CA THR A 185 -7.27 -6.10 10.20
C THR A 185 -6.47 -6.56 11.42
N GLU A 186 -7.13 -7.30 12.30
CA GLU A 186 -6.45 -7.89 13.46
C GLU A 186 -5.52 -9.01 13.01
N MET A 187 -4.30 -9.00 13.54
CA MET A 187 -3.27 -9.96 13.21
C MET A 187 -2.56 -10.42 14.48
N ASP A 188 -2.06 -11.64 14.46
CA ASP A 188 -1.30 -12.19 15.58
C ASP A 188 0.20 -11.95 15.38
N PHE A 189 0.89 -11.62 16.47
CA PHE A 189 2.35 -11.67 16.49
C PHE A 189 2.79 -13.11 16.74
N GLU A 190 3.74 -13.56 15.95
CA GLU A 190 4.33 -14.88 16.07
C GLU A 190 5.85 -14.76 16.21
N GLY A 191 6.48 -15.82 16.60
CA GLY A 191 7.93 -15.89 16.70
C GLY A 191 8.48 -15.31 18.00
N ALA A 192 9.79 -15.11 18.04
CA ALA A 192 10.52 -14.78 19.26
C ALA A 192 10.14 -13.42 19.86
N ALA A 193 9.67 -12.50 19.05
CA ALA A 193 9.32 -11.15 19.53
C ALA A 193 7.90 -11.07 20.10
N ALA A 194 7.08 -12.08 19.88
CA ALA A 194 5.70 -12.06 20.36
C ALA A 194 5.68 -11.96 21.89
N GLY A 195 4.92 -10.99 22.40
CA GLY A 195 4.85 -10.77 23.84
C GLY A 195 5.89 -9.79 24.39
N SER A 196 6.79 -9.30 23.53
CA SER A 196 7.78 -8.29 23.97
C SER A 196 7.08 -6.99 24.39
N GLY A 197 7.51 -6.41 25.50
CA GLY A 197 6.97 -5.13 25.94
C GLY A 197 7.12 -4.01 24.91
N LEU A 198 8.07 -4.13 23.99
CA LEU A 198 8.25 -3.16 22.92
C LEU A 198 7.12 -3.20 21.91
N LEU A 199 6.34 -4.28 21.86
CA LEU A 199 5.20 -4.45 20.96
C LEU A 199 3.86 -4.18 21.66
N ALA A 200 3.88 -3.85 22.94
CA ALA A 200 2.65 -3.61 23.70
C ALA A 200 2.01 -2.30 23.25
N THR A 201 0.70 -2.34 23.03
CA THR A 201 -0.09 -1.18 22.66
C THR A 201 -1.36 -1.15 23.50
N ARG A 202 -2.10 -0.06 23.43
CA ARG A 202 -3.41 0.02 24.06
C ARG A 202 -4.35 -1.07 23.53
N PHE A 203 -4.25 -1.37 22.24
CA PHE A 203 -5.06 -2.42 21.59
C PHE A 203 -4.67 -3.82 22.09
N SER A 204 -3.37 -4.05 22.32
CA SER A 204 -2.86 -5.36 22.76
C SER A 204 -1.83 -5.17 23.86
N PRO A 205 -2.28 -4.99 25.13
CA PRO A 205 -1.33 -4.78 26.23
C PRO A 205 -0.38 -5.95 26.47
N ASN A 206 -0.77 -7.17 26.10
CA ASN A 206 0.09 -8.35 26.20
C ASN A 206 1.02 -8.54 25.00
N ALA A 207 0.97 -7.62 24.02
CA ALA A 207 1.87 -7.63 22.87
C ALA A 207 1.77 -8.89 22.01
N ARG A 208 0.56 -9.47 21.92
CA ARG A 208 0.32 -10.68 21.12
C ARG A 208 -0.43 -10.41 19.84
N LYS A 209 -1.01 -9.21 19.69
CA LYS A 209 -1.81 -8.85 18.52
C LYS A 209 -1.43 -7.47 18.03
N THR A 210 -1.72 -7.22 16.75
CA THR A 210 -1.58 -5.91 16.14
C THR A 210 -2.71 -5.73 15.13
N ARG A 211 -2.77 -4.57 14.53
CA ARG A 211 -3.61 -4.32 13.36
C ARG A 211 -2.69 -3.97 12.19
N GLY A 212 -3.02 -4.46 11.04
CA GLY A 212 -2.25 -4.22 9.85
C GLY A 212 -2.85 -5.01 8.71
N THR A 213 -2.39 -4.76 7.53
CA THR A 213 -1.09 -4.19 7.17
C THR A 213 -1.26 -3.01 6.22
N HIS A 214 -0.19 -2.24 5.99
CA HIS A 214 -0.24 -1.16 5.01
C HIS A 214 1.13 -0.97 4.33
N ASN A 215 1.14 -0.26 3.22
CA ASN A 215 2.34 -0.02 2.41
C ASN A 215 3.03 -1.31 1.98
N ASN A 216 2.23 -2.28 1.57
CA ASN A 216 2.72 -3.61 1.21
C ASN A 216 3.35 -3.58 -0.18
N CYS A 217 4.66 -3.71 -0.23
CA CYS A 217 5.44 -3.64 -1.46
C CYS A 217 6.00 -5.01 -1.82
N GLY A 218 7.05 -5.46 -1.13
CA GLY A 218 7.64 -6.76 -1.39
C GLY A 218 6.69 -7.92 -1.13
N ASN A 219 6.78 -8.96 -1.95
CA ASN A 219 5.96 -10.14 -1.77
C ASN A 219 6.73 -11.41 -2.08
N GLY A 220 6.19 -12.51 -1.61
CA GLY A 220 6.71 -13.83 -1.90
C GLY A 220 5.68 -14.89 -1.55
N TYR A 221 6.04 -16.13 -1.71
CA TYR A 221 5.16 -17.23 -1.39
C TYR A 221 5.98 -18.45 -1.00
N THR A 222 5.37 -19.30 -0.19
CA THR A 222 6.01 -20.54 0.25
C THR A 222 5.61 -21.70 -0.66
N PRO A 223 6.41 -22.75 -0.70
CA PRO A 223 6.04 -23.97 -1.48
C PRO A 223 4.72 -24.59 -1.05
N TRP A 224 4.29 -24.33 0.18
CA TRP A 224 3.02 -24.91 0.69
C TRP A 224 1.82 -23.97 0.52
N GLY A 225 1.99 -22.87 -0.25
CA GLY A 225 0.85 -22.05 -0.63
C GLY A 225 0.50 -20.91 0.31
N THR A 226 1.49 -20.40 1.07
CA THR A 226 1.29 -19.22 1.93
C THR A 226 1.88 -17.99 1.25
N TYR A 227 1.11 -16.89 1.23
CA TYR A 227 1.57 -15.61 0.70
C TYR A 227 2.32 -14.84 1.78
N LEU A 228 3.42 -14.20 1.39
CA LEU A 228 4.24 -13.36 2.27
C LEU A 228 4.23 -11.94 1.72
N THR A 229 4.16 -10.96 2.60
CA THR A 229 4.18 -9.56 2.21
C THR A 229 4.95 -8.75 3.24
N THR A 230 5.54 -7.64 2.81
CA THR A 230 6.32 -6.76 3.69
C THR A 230 5.89 -5.32 3.51
N GLU A 231 5.90 -4.58 4.61
CA GLU A 231 5.58 -3.15 4.61
C GLU A 231 6.83 -2.34 4.23
N GLU A 232 6.62 -1.28 3.45
CA GLU A 232 7.67 -0.33 3.07
C GLU A 232 7.16 1.09 3.22
N ASN A 233 8.05 2.02 3.55
CA ASN A 233 7.74 3.47 3.64
C ASN A 233 6.59 3.80 4.59
N PHE A 234 6.33 2.93 5.55
CA PHE A 234 5.21 3.07 6.49
C PHE A 234 5.35 4.28 7.41
N ILE A 235 6.56 4.80 7.61
CA ILE A 235 6.85 5.80 8.63
C ILE A 235 6.02 7.10 8.42
N GLY A 236 5.66 7.41 7.15
CA GLY A 236 4.86 8.58 6.83
C GLY A 236 3.44 8.57 7.38
N TYR A 237 2.99 7.41 7.84
CA TYR A 237 1.66 7.25 8.43
C TYR A 237 1.67 7.37 9.95
N PHE A 238 2.84 7.56 10.54
CA PHE A 238 2.99 7.62 11.98
C PHE A 238 3.47 8.99 12.41
N GLN A 239 3.11 9.33 13.60
CA GLN A 239 3.42 10.60 14.22
C GLN A 239 3.64 10.32 15.69
N ARG A 240 4.60 11.03 16.30
CA ARG A 240 4.79 10.90 17.73
C ARG A 240 4.51 12.24 18.42
N SER A 241 4.01 12.16 19.64
CA SER A 241 3.96 13.33 20.50
C SER A 241 5.39 13.67 20.92
N GLY A 242 5.69 14.95 20.98
CA GLY A 242 7.00 15.39 21.51
C GLY A 242 7.08 15.40 23.02
N SER A 243 6.02 15.01 23.70
CA SER A 243 5.92 15.13 25.16
C SER A 243 6.96 14.29 25.91
N ASP A 244 7.53 13.26 25.28
CA ASP A 244 8.54 12.40 25.89
C ASP A 244 9.97 12.75 25.47
N GLU A 245 10.17 13.84 24.73
CA GLU A 245 11.49 14.18 24.18
C GLU A 245 12.55 14.32 25.27
N TYR A 246 12.18 14.94 26.37
CA TYR A 246 13.12 15.14 27.48
C TYR A 246 13.60 13.84 28.13
N ALA A 247 12.81 12.77 27.98
CA ALA A 247 13.15 11.46 28.57
C ALA A 247 13.96 10.57 27.61
N ARG A 248 14.16 11.03 26.38
CA ARG A 248 14.89 10.26 25.37
C ARG A 248 16.39 10.47 25.49
N THR A 249 17.16 9.42 25.28
CA THR A 249 18.61 9.53 25.19
C THR A 249 19.00 10.22 23.87
N ASP A 250 20.23 10.71 23.78
CA ASP A 250 20.74 11.33 22.57
C ASP A 250 20.71 10.34 21.39
N ALA A 251 21.04 9.10 21.63
CA ALA A 251 21.00 8.06 20.58
C ALA A 251 19.58 7.87 20.04
N GLU A 252 18.59 7.84 20.93
CA GLU A 252 17.19 7.74 20.52
C GLU A 252 16.75 8.96 19.72
N LYS A 253 17.15 10.16 20.13
CA LYS A 253 16.82 11.39 19.42
C LYS A 253 17.42 11.39 18.00
N ILE A 254 18.67 10.92 17.88
CA ILE A 254 19.32 10.80 16.56
C ILE A 254 18.56 9.81 15.68
N ALA A 255 18.20 8.64 16.23
CA ALA A 255 17.46 7.63 15.49
C ALA A 255 16.10 8.15 15.03
N LEU A 256 15.35 8.78 15.93
CA LEU A 256 14.04 9.35 15.61
C LEU A 256 14.15 10.43 14.52
N LYS A 257 15.15 11.30 14.63
CA LYS A 257 15.38 12.34 13.62
C LYS A 257 15.69 11.74 12.25
N ARG A 258 16.46 10.64 12.24
CA ARG A 258 16.81 9.96 10.98
C ARG A 258 15.57 9.45 10.24
N TYR A 259 14.55 9.04 10.97
CA TYR A 259 13.29 8.55 10.39
C TYR A 259 12.22 9.62 10.25
N GLY A 260 12.58 10.90 10.45
CA GLY A 260 11.62 12.00 10.31
C GLY A 260 10.70 12.18 11.49
N LEU A 261 10.97 11.51 12.60
CA LEU A 261 10.17 11.60 13.83
C LEU A 261 10.81 12.46 14.91
N GLY A 262 11.86 13.21 14.55
CA GLY A 262 12.45 14.17 15.47
C GLY A 262 11.48 15.32 15.74
N VAL A 263 11.49 15.81 16.97
CA VAL A 263 10.57 16.86 17.40
C VAL A 263 11.28 18.22 17.33
N LYS A 264 10.62 19.18 16.75
CA LYS A 264 11.12 20.56 16.71
C LYS A 264 10.52 21.32 17.88
N LYS A 265 11.23 22.34 18.34
CA LYS A 265 10.78 23.15 19.46
C LYS A 265 9.42 23.81 19.18
N ASP A 266 9.21 24.27 17.94
CA ASP A 266 7.94 24.89 17.54
C ASP A 266 6.78 23.90 17.45
N GLU A 267 7.06 22.61 17.51
CA GLU A 267 6.01 21.60 17.64
C GLU A 267 5.66 21.32 19.11
N LEU A 268 6.61 21.57 20.01
CA LEU A 268 6.43 21.35 21.43
C LEU A 268 5.77 22.52 22.15
N TYR A 269 6.05 23.73 21.71
CA TYR A 269 5.67 24.96 22.41
C TYR A 269 4.94 25.89 21.48
N ARG A 270 4.05 26.70 22.05
CA ARG A 270 3.33 27.75 21.33
C ARG A 270 4.30 28.83 20.88
N TYR A 271 4.06 29.38 19.71
CA TYR A 271 4.83 30.52 19.21
C TYR A 271 3.91 31.70 18.94
N GLU A 272 4.45 32.91 18.97
CA GLU A 272 3.73 34.11 18.56
C GLU A 272 3.50 34.07 17.05
N LYS A 273 2.32 34.50 16.63
CA LYS A 273 1.94 34.50 15.23
C LYS A 273 1.89 35.91 14.67
N ASP A 274 2.29 36.06 13.42
CA ASP A 274 2.15 37.31 12.68
C ASP A 274 0.71 37.44 12.13
N GLU A 275 0.45 38.50 11.37
CA GLU A 275 -0.88 38.79 10.82
C GLU A 275 -1.38 37.68 9.88
N LYS A 276 -0.49 36.90 9.31
CA LYS A 276 -0.82 35.81 8.38
C LYS A 276 -0.89 34.44 9.08
N GLY A 277 -0.69 34.41 10.40
CA GLY A 277 -0.68 33.18 11.17
C GLY A 277 0.63 32.42 11.17
N ALA A 278 1.67 32.99 10.55
CA ALA A 278 3.00 32.40 10.52
C ALA A 278 3.79 32.73 11.78
N PRO A 279 4.79 31.92 12.16
CA PRO A 279 5.60 32.23 13.34
C PRO A 279 6.30 33.58 13.20
N LYS A 280 6.17 34.41 14.23
CA LYS A 280 6.98 35.65 14.32
C LYS A 280 8.43 35.28 14.54
N LYS A 281 9.32 36.05 13.97
CA LYS A 281 10.78 35.84 14.10
C LYS A 281 11.42 37.08 14.65
N ASP A 282 12.48 36.90 15.42
CA ASP A 282 13.28 38.01 15.93
C ASP A 282 14.26 38.49 14.86
N THR A 283 15.11 39.46 15.21
CA THR A 283 16.07 40.06 14.28
C THR A 283 17.12 39.05 13.78
N GLU A 284 17.29 37.94 14.49
CA GLU A 284 18.21 36.86 14.10
C GLU A 284 17.51 35.76 13.30
N GLY A 285 16.20 35.90 13.02
CA GLY A 285 15.44 34.92 12.29
C GLY A 285 14.93 33.75 13.13
N LYS A 286 15.02 33.84 14.45
CA LYS A 286 14.58 32.79 15.36
C LYS A 286 13.12 32.98 15.74
N ILE A 287 12.37 31.88 15.84
CA ILE A 287 10.96 31.89 16.22
C ILE A 287 10.82 32.43 17.66
N ILE A 288 9.86 33.34 17.85
CA ILE A 288 9.54 33.91 19.18
C ILE A 288 8.45 33.02 19.79
N TYR A 289 8.76 32.42 20.93
CA TYR A 289 7.84 31.54 21.62
C TYR A 289 7.03 32.30 22.67
N GLU A 290 5.77 31.90 22.85
CA GLU A 290 4.91 32.44 23.88
C GLU A 290 5.38 31.97 25.26
N LYS A 291 5.30 32.87 26.24
CA LYS A 291 5.71 32.59 27.62
C LYS A 291 4.54 32.91 28.57
N ASP A 292 4.45 32.16 29.66
CA ASP A 292 3.49 32.43 30.69
C ASP A 292 3.98 33.59 31.60
N LYS A 293 3.22 33.89 32.62
CA LYS A 293 3.52 34.99 33.56
C LYS A 293 4.84 34.77 34.31
N ASN A 294 5.33 33.53 34.37
CA ASN A 294 6.59 33.20 35.05
C ASN A 294 7.77 33.14 34.08
N GLY A 295 7.54 33.46 32.82
CA GLY A 295 8.60 33.39 31.78
C GLY A 295 8.83 32.01 31.23
N GLU A 296 7.99 31.04 31.57
CA GLU A 296 8.14 29.66 31.09
C GLU A 296 7.44 29.46 29.74
N LEU A 297 8.01 28.64 28.87
CA LEU A 297 7.42 28.33 27.58
C LEU A 297 6.08 27.60 27.78
N ILE A 298 5.07 27.96 26.97
CA ILE A 298 3.74 27.38 27.06
C ILE A 298 3.67 26.14 26.16
N PRO A 299 3.38 24.96 26.73
CA PRO A 299 3.27 23.74 25.91
C PRO A 299 2.12 23.83 24.90
N ASN A 300 2.34 23.27 23.73
CA ASN A 300 1.36 23.28 22.64
C ASN A 300 0.47 22.03 22.76
N VAL A 301 -0.52 22.12 23.67
CA VAL A 301 -1.43 21.00 23.95
C VAL A 301 -2.88 21.46 23.83
N ASP A 302 -3.77 20.52 23.56
CA ASP A 302 -5.21 20.79 23.50
C ASP A 302 -5.84 20.76 24.91
N GLU A 303 -7.16 20.92 24.98
CA GLU A 303 -7.88 20.97 26.25
C GLU A 303 -7.77 19.69 27.05
N GLN A 304 -7.45 18.58 26.41
CA GLN A 304 -7.24 17.28 27.05
C GLN A 304 -5.77 17.00 27.36
N GLY A 305 -4.88 18.00 27.13
CA GLY A 305 -3.46 17.86 27.42
C GLY A 305 -2.68 17.10 26.35
N ARG A 306 -3.27 16.86 25.18
CA ARG A 306 -2.60 16.14 24.08
C ARG A 306 -1.80 17.12 23.23
N GLN A 307 -0.64 16.68 22.78
CA GLN A 307 0.24 17.49 21.92
C GLN A 307 -0.49 17.93 20.64
N ILE A 308 -0.45 19.23 20.35
CA ILE A 308 -0.93 19.78 19.08
C ILE A 308 0.28 19.96 18.16
N TYR A 309 0.19 19.41 16.97
CA TYR A 309 1.25 19.55 15.97
C TYR A 309 0.96 20.73 15.06
N LEU A 310 1.95 21.62 14.93
CA LEU A 310 1.81 22.86 14.17
C LEU A 310 2.19 22.69 12.70
N GLY A 311 2.89 21.64 12.37
CA GLY A 311 3.28 21.36 11.01
C GLY A 311 2.58 20.15 10.41
N ALA A 312 2.67 19.99 9.12
CA ALA A 312 2.12 18.83 8.43
C ALA A 312 3.12 17.68 8.52
N SER A 313 3.35 17.18 9.73
CA SER A 313 4.31 16.11 9.97
C SER A 313 3.72 14.73 9.77
N SER A 314 2.43 14.65 9.50
CA SER A 314 1.71 13.40 9.30
C SER A 314 0.67 13.58 8.20
N ARG A 315 0.35 12.49 7.54
CA ARG A 315 -0.71 12.48 6.54
C ARG A 315 -2.08 12.75 7.18
N TYR A 316 -2.28 12.35 8.43
CA TYR A 316 -3.58 12.41 9.10
C TYR A 316 -3.61 13.37 10.30
#